data_97e35ffbafb9ad947891cf78c07500a6
#
_entry.id   97e35ffbafb9ad947891cf78c07500a6
#
_cell.length_a   1.000
_cell.length_b   1.000
_cell.length_c   1.000
_cell.angle_alpha   90.00
_cell.angle_beta   90.00
_cell.angle_gamma   90.00
#
_symmetry.space_group_name_H-M   'P 1'
#
loop_
_entity.id
_entity.type
_entity.pdbx_description
1 polymer ?
#
loop_
_entity_poly.entity_id
_entity_poly.type
_entity_poly.pdbx_seq_one_letter_code
_entity_poly.pdbx_strand_id
1 'polypeptide(L)'
;MKPRLLFISLMLLLAVVACRKEPVEVHSTEDEYVAAEELFRDKQVAIYSPLVTKQEENRRLIALEQERIRLALLHAATAPSALDKVTRSADHVSRQDLRQVYESLNPGMQKTELGQALRKHIEKKTPEVGDPLPHFEGVGIDGKPFDWSVTDGKRVLLIYEGWGWIKRSTHFWFKDLLAATDRDSLAVVAYVYAENMADFQKRVKAFQLEPYLLISDLQGKEGPLDKKMGIRGIPTYYYTDRQGRIRRIIGGFQPELFVAYTGLSPEWGENWPEE
;
A
#
# COMPACT_ATOMS: atom_id res chain seq x y z
N MET A 1 41.25 -16.98 6.83
CA MET A 1 40.20 -17.94 6.53
C MET A 1 39.04 -17.16 5.90
N LYS A 2 38.47 -17.63 4.78
CA LYS A 2 37.75 -16.81 3.81
C LYS A 2 36.26 -16.56 4.21
N PRO A 3 35.72 -15.32 4.12
CA PRO A 3 34.34 -14.99 4.50
C PRO A 3 33.27 -15.44 3.48
N ARG A 4 33.64 -16.28 2.49
CA ARG A 4 32.73 -16.70 1.41
C ARG A 4 31.73 -17.80 1.78
N LEU A 5 31.92 -18.52 2.86
CA LEU A 5 31.04 -19.64 3.24
C LEU A 5 29.77 -19.21 3.99
N LEU A 6 29.79 -18.08 4.68
CA LEU A 6 28.61 -17.59 5.40
C LEU A 6 27.53 -17.00 4.48
N PHE A 7 27.95 -16.41 3.35
CA PHE A 7 27.02 -15.80 2.38
C PHE A 7 26.22 -16.87 1.58
N ILE A 8 26.84 -18.02 1.30
CA ILE A 8 26.19 -19.11 0.55
C ILE A 8 25.12 -19.79 1.42
N SER A 9 25.31 -19.88 2.73
CA SER A 9 24.32 -20.48 3.64
C SER A 9 23.06 -19.63 3.78
N LEU A 10 23.18 -18.30 3.76
CA LEU A 10 22.04 -17.39 3.87
C LEU A 10 21.22 -17.33 2.55
N MET A 11 21.90 -17.39 1.38
CA MET A 11 21.23 -17.44 0.08
C MET A 11 20.53 -18.78 -0.17
N LEU A 12 21.04 -19.90 0.34
CA LEU A 12 20.37 -21.21 0.25
C LEU A 12 19.10 -21.27 1.12
N LEU A 13 19.07 -20.57 2.27
CA LEU A 13 17.84 -20.48 3.07
C LEU A 13 16.73 -19.68 2.35
N LEU A 14 17.08 -18.62 1.63
CA LEU A 14 16.11 -17.80 0.87
C LEU A 14 15.58 -18.51 -0.38
N ALA A 15 16.38 -19.34 -1.05
CA ALA A 15 15.95 -20.08 -2.23
C ALA A 15 14.99 -21.25 -1.90
N VAL A 16 15.06 -21.81 -0.68
CA VAL A 16 14.19 -22.93 -0.26
C VAL A 16 12.79 -22.43 0.12
N VAL A 17 12.64 -21.19 0.55
CA VAL A 17 11.33 -20.59 0.93
C VAL A 17 10.44 -20.31 -0.29
N ALA A 18 11.03 -20.13 -1.48
CA ALA A 18 10.25 -19.79 -2.70
C ALA A 18 9.54 -21.00 -3.35
N CYS A 19 9.82 -22.23 -2.97
CA CYS A 19 9.34 -23.44 -3.66
C CYS A 19 8.55 -24.46 -2.85
N ARG A 20 8.22 -24.23 -1.57
CA ARG A 20 7.45 -25.19 -0.78
C ARG A 20 6.15 -24.62 -0.24
N LYS A 21 5.04 -25.22 -0.65
CA LYS A 21 3.68 -25.06 -0.10
C LYS A 21 3.45 -25.79 1.24
N GLU A 22 4.47 -26.26 1.91
CA GLU A 22 4.35 -26.87 3.23
C GLU A 22 4.77 -25.85 4.29
N PRO A 23 4.04 -25.74 5.42
CA PRO A 23 4.47 -24.92 6.52
C PRO A 23 5.80 -25.45 7.03
N VAL A 24 6.87 -24.70 6.79
CA VAL A 24 8.14 -24.94 7.48
C VAL A 24 7.85 -24.58 8.94
N GLU A 25 7.88 -25.59 9.85
CA GLU A 25 7.94 -25.31 11.28
C GLU A 25 9.26 -24.58 11.57
N VAL A 26 9.21 -23.26 11.48
CA VAL A 26 10.31 -22.42 11.91
C VAL A 26 10.17 -22.24 13.42
N HIS A 27 10.86 -23.06 14.18
CA HIS A 27 11.04 -22.86 15.62
C HIS A 27 12.03 -21.69 15.83
N SER A 28 11.56 -20.48 15.65
CA SER A 28 12.38 -19.29 15.95
C SER A 28 12.05 -18.79 17.35
N THR A 29 13.10 -18.43 18.07
CA THR A 29 12.99 -17.87 19.41
C THR A 29 12.90 -16.35 19.35
N GLU A 30 12.44 -15.72 20.44
CA GLU A 30 12.47 -14.27 20.60
C GLU A 30 13.88 -13.71 20.36
N ASP A 31 14.91 -14.38 20.87
CA ASP A 31 16.31 -13.96 20.75
C ASP A 31 16.78 -13.94 19.29
N GLU A 32 16.36 -14.92 18.47
CA GLU A 32 16.70 -14.95 17.04
C GLU A 32 16.05 -13.79 16.30
N TYR A 33 14.79 -13.47 16.61
CA TYR A 33 14.13 -12.33 16.00
C TYR A 33 14.77 -11.01 16.42
N VAL A 34 15.07 -10.82 17.70
CA VAL A 34 15.72 -9.60 18.22
C VAL A 34 17.10 -9.41 17.57
N ALA A 35 17.91 -10.47 17.46
CA ALA A 35 19.21 -10.39 16.79
C ALA A 35 19.07 -9.98 15.30
N ALA A 36 18.06 -10.48 14.60
CA ALA A 36 17.81 -10.07 13.22
C ALA A 36 17.35 -8.60 13.12
N GLU A 37 16.55 -8.10 14.06
CA GLU A 37 16.13 -6.70 14.13
C GLU A 37 17.32 -5.75 14.35
N GLU A 38 18.36 -6.16 15.09
CA GLU A 38 19.58 -5.38 15.24
C GLU A 38 20.33 -5.23 13.91
N LEU A 39 20.42 -6.31 13.11
CA LEU A 39 21.00 -6.23 11.77
C LEU A 39 20.23 -5.27 10.83
N PHE A 40 18.92 -5.20 10.96
CA PHE A 40 18.12 -4.22 10.21
C PHE A 40 18.41 -2.78 10.64
N ARG A 41 18.66 -2.55 11.93
CA ARG A 41 19.04 -1.23 12.43
C ARG A 41 20.37 -0.78 11.81
N ASP A 42 21.36 -1.66 11.74
CA ASP A 42 22.66 -1.38 11.12
C ASP A 42 22.51 -1.09 9.63
N LYS A 43 21.71 -1.89 8.90
CA LYS A 43 21.36 -1.63 7.49
C LYS A 43 20.68 -0.27 7.32
N GLN A 44 19.78 0.11 8.22
CA GLN A 44 19.10 1.40 8.17
C GLN A 44 20.08 2.57 8.30
N VAL A 45 21.02 2.49 9.22
CA VAL A 45 22.08 3.52 9.38
C VAL A 45 22.90 3.64 8.10
N ALA A 46 23.23 2.53 7.44
CA ALA A 46 24.00 2.52 6.21
C ALA A 46 23.27 3.13 5.00
N ILE A 47 21.94 3.21 5.03
CA ILE A 47 21.13 3.84 3.96
C ILE A 47 21.32 5.36 3.95
N TYR A 48 21.48 5.98 5.12
CA TYR A 48 21.69 7.42 5.23
C TYR A 48 23.09 7.79 4.75
N SER A 49 23.23 8.04 3.46
CA SER A 49 24.49 8.42 2.84
C SER A 49 24.32 9.76 2.10
N PRO A 50 25.26 10.69 2.24
CA PRO A 50 25.22 11.95 1.49
C PRO A 50 25.43 11.77 -0.01
N LEU A 51 25.76 10.56 -0.46
CA LEU A 51 26.03 10.23 -1.87
C LEU A 51 24.79 9.71 -2.62
N VAL A 52 23.67 9.48 -1.93
CA VAL A 52 22.43 9.02 -2.56
C VAL A 52 21.36 10.13 -2.59
N THR A 53 20.52 10.10 -3.60
CA THR A 53 19.38 11.04 -3.67
C THR A 53 18.37 10.72 -2.57
N LYS A 54 17.57 11.73 -2.17
CA LYS A 54 16.50 11.53 -1.18
C LYS A 54 15.47 10.49 -1.63
N GLN A 55 15.24 10.40 -2.93
CA GLN A 55 14.35 9.41 -3.52
C GLN A 55 14.90 7.99 -3.36
N GLU A 56 16.16 7.77 -3.67
CA GLU A 56 16.81 6.46 -3.51
C GLU A 56 16.90 6.07 -2.03
N GLU A 57 17.19 7.02 -1.14
CA GLU A 57 17.14 6.79 0.31
C GLU A 57 15.75 6.29 0.75
N ASN A 58 14.68 6.98 0.34
CA ASN A 58 13.31 6.58 0.66
C ASN A 58 12.97 5.19 0.10
N ARG A 59 13.40 4.89 -1.15
CA ARG A 59 13.22 3.57 -1.75
C ARG A 59 13.87 2.47 -0.91
N ARG A 60 15.13 2.66 -0.52
CA ARG A 60 15.87 1.69 0.31
C ARG A 60 15.26 1.52 1.69
N LEU A 61 14.79 2.61 2.32
CA LEU A 61 14.10 2.54 3.62
C LEU A 61 12.80 1.75 3.53
N ILE A 62 12.01 1.95 2.48
CA ILE A 62 10.75 1.22 2.26
C ILE A 62 11.02 -0.25 1.99
N ALA A 63 12.02 -0.58 1.15
CA ALA A 63 12.40 -1.96 0.89
C ALA A 63 12.87 -2.66 2.18
N LEU A 64 13.69 -1.99 2.98
CA LEU A 64 14.15 -2.48 4.27
C LEU A 64 12.98 -2.72 5.25
N GLU A 65 12.03 -1.80 5.31
CA GLU A 65 10.84 -1.95 6.17
C GLU A 65 9.96 -3.12 5.72
N GLN A 66 9.80 -3.34 4.41
CA GLN A 66 9.08 -4.50 3.89
C GLN A 66 9.78 -5.82 4.26
N GLU A 67 11.11 -5.85 4.19
CA GLU A 67 11.91 -7.01 4.62
C GLU A 67 11.71 -7.30 6.11
N ARG A 68 11.73 -6.25 6.95
CA ARG A 68 11.45 -6.35 8.39
C ARG A 68 10.05 -6.88 8.68
N ILE A 69 9.04 -6.41 7.96
CA ILE A 69 7.66 -6.90 8.10
C ILE A 69 7.58 -8.37 7.69
N ARG A 70 8.22 -8.78 6.60
CA ARG A 70 8.25 -10.20 6.19
C ARG A 70 8.89 -11.09 7.26
N LEU A 71 10.01 -10.64 7.83
CA LEU A 71 10.65 -11.35 8.95
C LEU A 71 9.71 -11.45 10.15
N ALA A 72 9.06 -10.35 10.53
CA ALA A 72 8.14 -10.33 11.65
C ALA A 72 6.95 -11.30 11.42
N LEU A 73 6.40 -11.39 10.20
CA LEU A 73 5.34 -12.34 9.86
C LEU A 73 5.78 -13.80 10.07
N LEU A 74 7.03 -14.14 9.75
CA LEU A 74 7.55 -15.50 9.95
C LEU A 74 7.69 -15.88 11.44
N HIS A 75 8.00 -14.91 12.29
CA HIS A 75 8.32 -15.14 13.70
C HIS A 75 7.14 -14.81 14.66
N ALA A 76 6.07 -14.20 14.17
CA ALA A 76 4.99 -13.67 15.01
C ALA A 76 4.30 -14.70 15.91
N ALA A 77 4.30 -15.99 15.52
CA ALA A 77 3.68 -17.06 16.31
C ALA A 77 4.50 -17.43 17.56
N THR A 78 5.81 -17.15 17.57
CA THR A 78 6.76 -17.62 18.59
C THR A 78 7.49 -16.48 19.30
N ALA A 79 7.57 -15.28 18.67
CA ALA A 79 8.26 -14.12 19.19
C ALA A 79 7.27 -12.98 19.47
N PRO A 80 7.01 -12.59 20.72
CA PRO A 80 6.12 -11.49 21.07
C PRO A 80 6.50 -10.15 20.44
N SER A 81 7.80 -9.83 20.30
CA SER A 81 8.26 -8.59 19.62
C SER A 81 7.99 -8.64 18.12
N ALA A 82 8.03 -9.80 17.48
CA ALA A 82 7.62 -9.96 16.09
C ALA A 82 6.11 -9.74 15.93
N LEU A 83 5.29 -10.27 16.85
CA LEU A 83 3.84 -10.02 16.86
C LEU A 83 3.52 -8.55 17.07
N ASP A 84 4.24 -7.84 17.96
CA ASP A 84 4.11 -6.40 18.15
C ASP A 84 4.43 -5.64 16.85
N LYS A 85 5.53 -6.00 16.17
CA LYS A 85 5.89 -5.42 14.88
C LYS A 85 4.82 -5.63 13.83
N VAL A 86 4.28 -6.85 13.67
CA VAL A 86 3.18 -7.15 12.74
C VAL A 86 1.96 -6.30 13.06
N THR A 87 1.58 -6.23 14.34
CA THR A 87 0.39 -5.47 14.78
C THR A 87 0.52 -3.98 14.50
N ARG A 88 1.69 -3.38 14.72
CA ARG A 88 1.95 -1.97 14.39
C ARG A 88 2.01 -1.71 12.89
N SER A 89 2.41 -2.69 12.12
CA SER A 89 2.52 -2.59 10.65
C SER A 89 1.28 -3.10 9.92
N ALA A 90 0.19 -3.41 10.63
CA ALA A 90 -0.98 -4.08 10.08
C ALA A 90 -1.63 -3.34 8.89
N ASP A 91 -1.56 -2.00 8.85
CA ASP A 91 -2.07 -1.21 7.71
C ASP A 91 -1.24 -1.41 6.41
N HIS A 92 -0.07 -2.06 6.50
CA HIS A 92 0.82 -2.35 5.37
C HIS A 92 0.91 -3.84 5.03
N VAL A 93 0.18 -4.68 5.75
CA VAL A 93 0.14 -6.14 5.62
C VAL A 93 -1.22 -6.57 5.08
N SER A 94 -1.24 -7.60 4.22
CA SER A 94 -2.52 -8.08 3.70
C SER A 94 -3.37 -8.69 4.83
N ARG A 95 -4.69 -8.52 4.75
CA ARG A 95 -5.62 -9.11 5.71
C ARG A 95 -5.49 -10.64 5.76
N GLN A 96 -5.15 -11.27 4.63
CA GLN A 96 -4.91 -12.70 4.57
C GLN A 96 -3.68 -13.10 5.40
N ASP A 97 -2.57 -12.38 5.27
CA ASP A 97 -1.35 -12.66 6.05
C ASP A 97 -1.60 -12.44 7.55
N LEU A 98 -2.30 -11.34 7.91
CA LEU A 98 -2.68 -11.07 9.30
C LEU A 98 -3.54 -12.20 9.89
N ARG A 99 -4.46 -12.76 9.09
CA ARG A 99 -5.30 -13.88 9.50
C ARG A 99 -4.46 -15.15 9.71
N GLN A 100 -3.53 -15.45 8.80
CA GLN A 100 -2.62 -16.59 8.94
C GLN A 100 -1.78 -16.48 10.22
N VAL A 101 -1.23 -15.29 10.50
CA VAL A 101 -0.53 -15.04 11.77
C VAL A 101 -1.46 -15.30 12.95
N TYR A 102 -2.65 -14.72 12.99
CA TYR A 102 -3.58 -14.88 14.10
C TYR A 102 -3.97 -16.35 14.34
N GLU A 103 -4.22 -17.11 13.28
CA GLU A 103 -4.56 -18.53 13.34
C GLU A 103 -3.38 -19.39 13.82
N SER A 104 -2.13 -18.97 13.59
CA SER A 104 -0.91 -19.64 14.09
C SER A 104 -0.59 -19.35 15.55
N LEU A 105 -1.19 -18.29 16.15
CA LEU A 105 -0.99 -17.97 17.56
C LEU A 105 -1.60 -19.04 18.46
N ASN A 106 -0.89 -19.41 19.53
CA ASN A 106 -1.49 -20.24 20.57
C ASN A 106 -2.65 -19.50 21.28
N PRO A 107 -3.60 -20.23 21.93
CA PRO A 107 -4.77 -19.62 22.57
C PRO A 107 -4.45 -18.58 23.66
N GLY A 108 -3.30 -18.66 24.29
CA GLY A 108 -2.82 -17.68 25.26
C GLY A 108 -2.47 -16.36 24.57
N MET A 109 -1.69 -16.42 23.50
CA MET A 109 -1.31 -15.24 22.72
C MET A 109 -2.49 -14.59 22.01
N GLN A 110 -3.46 -15.34 21.52
CA GLN A 110 -4.68 -14.78 20.94
C GLN A 110 -5.49 -13.92 21.93
N LYS A 111 -5.38 -14.22 23.24
CA LYS A 111 -6.06 -13.47 24.31
C LYS A 111 -5.29 -12.25 24.80
N THR A 112 -4.03 -12.10 24.45
CA THR A 112 -3.24 -10.91 24.80
C THR A 112 -3.77 -9.66 24.11
N GLU A 113 -3.33 -8.50 24.58
CA GLU A 113 -3.65 -7.21 23.95
C GLU A 113 -3.25 -7.18 22.47
N LEU A 114 -2.04 -7.68 22.12
CA LEU A 114 -1.56 -7.77 20.76
C LEU A 114 -2.42 -8.71 19.89
N GLY A 115 -2.77 -9.89 20.39
CA GLY A 115 -3.64 -10.81 19.68
C GLY A 115 -5.02 -10.23 19.43
N GLN A 116 -5.60 -9.53 20.41
CA GLN A 116 -6.90 -8.87 20.26
C GLN A 116 -6.83 -7.66 19.31
N ALA A 117 -5.74 -6.90 19.33
CA ALA A 117 -5.51 -5.79 18.39
C ALA A 117 -5.39 -6.30 16.93
N LEU A 118 -4.66 -7.41 16.73
CA LEU A 118 -4.55 -8.06 15.43
C LEU A 118 -5.92 -8.56 14.93
N ARG A 119 -6.68 -9.24 15.81
CA ARG A 119 -8.05 -9.69 15.50
C ARG A 119 -8.95 -8.54 15.09
N LYS A 120 -8.96 -7.45 15.87
CA LYS A 120 -9.74 -6.24 15.55
C LYS A 120 -9.37 -5.66 14.18
N HIS A 121 -8.08 -5.73 13.80
CA HIS A 121 -7.62 -5.29 12.48
C HIS A 121 -8.16 -6.19 11.37
N ILE A 122 -8.11 -7.52 11.55
CA ILE A 122 -8.64 -8.51 10.60
C ILE A 122 -10.17 -8.35 10.40
N GLU A 123 -10.89 -8.00 11.46
CA GLU A 123 -12.36 -7.86 11.46
C GLU A 123 -12.86 -6.51 10.92
N LYS A 124 -11.96 -5.56 10.60
CA LYS A 124 -12.35 -4.29 9.96
C LYS A 124 -13.11 -4.56 8.67
N LYS A 125 -14.19 -3.79 8.45
CA LYS A 125 -15.01 -3.89 7.23
C LYS A 125 -14.57 -2.94 6.11
N THR A 126 -13.55 -2.12 6.38
CA THR A 126 -12.99 -1.18 5.39
C THR A 126 -11.98 -1.89 4.51
N PRO A 127 -11.75 -1.44 3.27
CA PRO A 127 -10.74 -2.00 2.39
C PRO A 127 -9.34 -1.91 3.00
N GLU A 128 -8.56 -2.97 2.84
CA GLU A 128 -7.20 -3.09 3.33
C GLU A 128 -6.28 -3.58 2.19
N VAL A 129 -4.97 -3.53 2.41
CA VAL A 129 -3.99 -4.12 1.48
C VAL A 129 -4.31 -5.60 1.23
N GLY A 130 -4.29 -6.02 -0.04
CA GLY A 130 -4.63 -7.38 -0.48
C GLY A 130 -6.11 -7.60 -0.80
N ASP A 131 -7.02 -6.75 -0.29
CA ASP A 131 -8.44 -6.82 -0.66
C ASP A 131 -8.65 -6.31 -2.10
N PRO A 132 -9.71 -6.74 -2.79
CA PRO A 132 -10.09 -6.09 -4.03
C PRO A 132 -10.50 -4.64 -3.78
N LEU A 133 -10.17 -3.74 -4.70
CA LEU A 133 -10.65 -2.35 -4.65
C LEU A 133 -12.18 -2.37 -4.79
N PRO A 134 -12.93 -1.81 -3.82
CA PRO A 134 -14.37 -1.79 -3.93
C PRO A 134 -14.83 -0.92 -5.10
N HIS A 135 -15.59 -1.50 -6.00
CA HIS A 135 -16.37 -0.73 -6.96
C HIS A 135 -17.60 -0.18 -6.23
N PHE A 136 -17.80 1.11 -6.30
CA PHE A 136 -18.95 1.77 -5.69
C PHE A 136 -19.80 2.45 -6.76
N GLU A 137 -21.07 2.64 -6.45
CA GLU A 137 -22.00 3.34 -7.32
C GLU A 137 -21.65 4.83 -7.38
N GLY A 138 -21.68 5.38 -8.58
CA GLY A 138 -21.43 6.78 -8.85
C GLY A 138 -21.68 7.10 -10.31
N VAL A 139 -21.59 8.37 -10.63
CA VAL A 139 -21.76 8.86 -12.00
C VAL A 139 -20.48 9.46 -12.53
N GLY A 140 -20.28 9.32 -13.83
CA GLY A 140 -19.24 10.03 -14.57
C GLY A 140 -19.61 11.48 -14.82
N ILE A 141 -18.70 12.25 -15.42
CA ILE A 141 -18.91 13.66 -15.74
C ILE A 141 -20.04 13.88 -16.77
N ASP A 142 -20.39 12.86 -17.53
CA ASP A 142 -21.51 12.84 -18.48
C ASP A 142 -22.87 12.53 -17.84
N GLY A 143 -22.90 12.31 -16.51
CA GLY A 143 -24.10 11.98 -15.75
C GLY A 143 -24.54 10.53 -15.85
N LYS A 144 -23.83 9.69 -16.58
CA LYS A 144 -24.12 8.25 -16.66
C LYS A 144 -23.48 7.50 -15.52
N PRO A 145 -24.01 6.31 -15.15
CA PRO A 145 -23.34 5.42 -14.21
C PRO A 145 -21.87 5.22 -14.62
N PHE A 146 -20.96 5.32 -13.65
CA PHE A 146 -19.54 5.10 -13.91
C PHE A 146 -19.29 3.60 -14.20
N ASP A 147 -18.70 3.35 -15.34
CA ASP A 147 -18.37 1.99 -15.76
C ASP A 147 -16.96 1.60 -15.27
N TRP A 148 -16.90 0.80 -14.20
CA TRP A 148 -15.65 0.30 -13.66
C TRP A 148 -14.91 -0.66 -14.61
N SER A 149 -15.59 -1.24 -15.63
CA SER A 149 -14.92 -2.13 -16.58
C SER A 149 -13.80 -1.45 -17.38
N VAL A 150 -13.80 -0.12 -17.47
CA VAL A 150 -12.71 0.66 -18.07
C VAL A 150 -11.37 0.47 -17.33
N THR A 151 -11.39 -0.08 -16.13
CA THR A 151 -10.22 -0.37 -15.29
C THR A 151 -9.76 -1.82 -15.37
N ASP A 152 -10.52 -2.72 -16.03
CA ASP A 152 -10.23 -4.15 -16.07
C ASP A 152 -8.85 -4.43 -16.68
N GLY A 153 -8.09 -5.28 -16.01
CA GLY A 153 -6.73 -5.67 -16.45
C GLY A 153 -5.66 -4.60 -16.30
N LYS A 154 -6.03 -3.42 -15.77
CA LYS A 154 -5.10 -2.30 -15.53
C LYS A 154 -4.77 -2.19 -14.04
N ARG A 155 -3.64 -1.60 -13.71
CA ARG A 155 -3.43 -1.05 -12.38
C ARG A 155 -4.35 0.15 -12.19
N VAL A 156 -4.88 0.34 -11.01
CA VAL A 156 -5.76 1.48 -10.71
C VAL A 156 -5.09 2.36 -9.66
N LEU A 157 -5.03 3.65 -9.94
CA LEU A 157 -4.77 4.68 -8.97
C LEU A 157 -6.08 5.43 -8.71
N LEU A 158 -6.78 5.08 -7.63
CA LEU A 158 -7.94 5.84 -7.18
C LEU A 158 -7.46 6.98 -6.27
N ILE A 159 -7.65 8.20 -6.71
CA ILE A 159 -7.43 9.43 -5.93
C ILE A 159 -8.76 9.80 -5.27
N TYR A 160 -8.86 9.54 -3.96
CA TYR A 160 -10.09 9.79 -3.22
C TYR A 160 -10.06 11.20 -2.64
N GLU A 161 -10.68 12.13 -3.35
CA GLU A 161 -10.89 13.54 -2.99
C GLU A 161 -9.59 14.28 -2.58
N GLY A 162 -9.75 15.47 -2.02
CA GLY A 162 -8.66 16.32 -1.57
C GLY A 162 -8.26 17.40 -2.57
N TRP A 163 -8.98 17.53 -3.67
CA TRP A 163 -8.65 18.42 -4.80
C TRP A 163 -8.48 19.87 -4.40
N GLY A 164 -9.23 20.34 -3.41
CA GLY A 164 -9.08 21.69 -2.84
C GLY A 164 -7.89 21.85 -1.88
N TRP A 165 -7.28 20.74 -1.43
CA TRP A 165 -6.15 20.72 -0.50
C TRP A 165 -4.83 20.36 -1.18
N ILE A 166 -4.91 19.74 -2.35
CA ILE A 166 -3.75 19.36 -3.16
C ILE A 166 -3.08 20.63 -3.69
N LYS A 167 -1.78 20.76 -3.47
CA LYS A 167 -1.00 21.86 -4.03
C LYS A 167 -1.02 21.80 -5.55
N ARG A 168 -0.92 22.98 -6.20
CA ARG A 168 -0.87 23.06 -7.66
C ARG A 168 0.25 22.22 -8.29
N SER A 169 1.39 22.13 -7.61
CA SER A 169 2.51 21.26 -8.02
C SER A 169 2.14 19.78 -8.07
N THR A 170 1.30 19.31 -7.13
CA THR A 170 0.79 17.95 -7.11
C THR A 170 -0.15 17.66 -8.27
N HIS A 171 -1.01 18.63 -8.67
CA HIS A 171 -1.83 18.49 -9.86
C HIS A 171 -0.98 18.35 -11.13
N PHE A 172 0.07 19.15 -11.28
CA PHE A 172 0.98 19.02 -12.41
C PHE A 172 1.69 17.67 -12.38
N TRP A 173 2.16 17.25 -11.22
CA TRP A 173 2.82 15.96 -11.06
C TRP A 173 1.94 14.78 -11.55
N PHE A 174 0.66 14.76 -11.18
CA PHE A 174 -0.27 13.71 -11.65
C PHE A 174 -0.59 13.84 -13.14
N LYS A 175 -0.65 15.05 -13.70
CA LYS A 175 -0.82 15.26 -15.15
C LYS A 175 0.38 14.76 -15.93
N ASP A 176 1.58 15.04 -15.43
CA ASP A 176 2.83 14.56 -16.03
C ASP A 176 2.93 13.04 -15.93
N LEU A 177 2.53 12.44 -14.78
CA LEU A 177 2.43 10.99 -14.64
C LEU A 177 1.48 10.39 -15.68
N LEU A 178 0.29 10.96 -15.87
CA LEU A 178 -0.66 10.50 -16.88
C LEU A 178 -0.14 10.62 -18.31
N ALA A 179 0.63 11.67 -18.59
CA ALA A 179 1.25 11.86 -19.90
C ALA A 179 2.38 10.87 -20.18
N ALA A 180 3.10 10.45 -19.12
CA ALA A 180 4.21 9.50 -19.19
C ALA A 180 3.75 8.02 -19.15
N THR A 181 2.49 7.76 -18.78
CA THR A 181 1.99 6.41 -18.55
C THR A 181 1.09 5.94 -19.67
N ASP A 182 1.23 4.66 -20.05
CA ASP A 182 0.30 4.01 -20.96
C ASP A 182 -1.06 3.82 -20.28
N ARG A 183 -2.11 4.37 -20.89
CA ARG A 183 -3.48 4.29 -20.41
C ARG A 183 -4.09 2.87 -20.46
N ASP A 184 -3.47 1.96 -21.18
CA ASP A 184 -3.86 0.55 -21.18
C ASP A 184 -3.24 -0.23 -20.00
N SER A 185 -2.26 0.37 -19.34
CA SER A 185 -1.58 -0.20 -18.18
C SER A 185 -2.02 0.40 -16.85
N LEU A 186 -2.32 1.72 -16.81
CA LEU A 186 -2.75 2.43 -15.59
C LEU A 186 -4.03 3.23 -15.84
N ALA A 187 -5.04 2.98 -15.03
CA ALA A 187 -6.23 3.80 -14.92
C ALA A 187 -6.11 4.73 -13.69
N VAL A 188 -6.18 6.04 -13.92
CA VAL A 188 -6.25 7.01 -12.81
C VAL A 188 -7.67 7.50 -12.66
N VAL A 189 -8.32 7.08 -11.57
CA VAL A 189 -9.69 7.41 -11.22
C VAL A 189 -9.70 8.51 -10.18
N ALA A 190 -10.39 9.59 -10.43
CA ALA A 190 -10.55 10.72 -9.53
C ALA A 190 -11.97 10.73 -8.93
N TYR A 191 -12.09 10.41 -7.65
CA TYR A 191 -13.33 10.61 -6.93
C TYR A 191 -13.43 12.06 -6.44
N VAL A 192 -14.57 12.67 -6.67
CA VAL A 192 -14.84 14.08 -6.37
C VAL A 192 -16.10 14.19 -5.52
N TYR A 193 -16.00 14.80 -4.33
CA TYR A 193 -17.17 15.18 -3.57
C TYR A 193 -18.01 16.19 -4.35
N ALA A 194 -19.28 15.89 -4.53
CA ALA A 194 -20.23 16.81 -5.13
C ALA A 194 -21.64 16.49 -4.60
N GLU A 195 -22.47 17.50 -4.45
CA GLU A 195 -23.84 17.32 -3.98
C GLU A 195 -24.83 17.10 -5.13
N ASN A 196 -24.43 17.45 -6.36
CA ASN A 196 -25.21 17.28 -7.59
C ASN A 196 -24.29 17.42 -8.81
N MET A 197 -24.84 17.14 -10.00
CA MET A 197 -24.09 17.21 -11.26
C MET A 197 -23.50 18.58 -11.56
N ALA A 198 -24.23 19.67 -11.25
CA ALA A 198 -23.73 21.02 -11.51
C ALA A 198 -22.50 21.35 -10.63
N ASP A 199 -22.53 20.93 -9.35
CA ASP A 199 -21.38 21.05 -8.44
C ASP A 199 -20.21 20.16 -8.90
N PHE A 200 -20.49 18.92 -9.34
CA PHE A 200 -19.50 18.03 -9.89
C PHE A 200 -18.76 18.66 -11.09
N GLN A 201 -19.51 19.12 -12.10
CA GLN A 201 -18.96 19.78 -13.28
C GLN A 201 -18.15 21.05 -12.93
N LYS A 202 -18.66 21.84 -11.99
CA LYS A 202 -17.98 23.03 -11.49
C LYS A 202 -16.63 22.68 -10.85
N ARG A 203 -16.57 21.65 -10.00
CA ARG A 203 -15.35 21.20 -9.33
C ARG A 203 -14.34 20.63 -10.32
N VAL A 204 -14.79 19.78 -11.25
CA VAL A 204 -13.93 19.22 -12.31
C VAL A 204 -13.26 20.34 -13.09
N LYS A 205 -14.00 21.36 -13.50
CA LYS A 205 -13.46 22.52 -14.20
C LYS A 205 -12.52 23.34 -13.31
N ALA A 206 -12.93 23.63 -12.07
CA ALA A 206 -12.15 24.43 -11.14
C ALA A 206 -10.78 23.81 -10.82
N PHE A 207 -10.72 22.48 -10.70
CA PHE A 207 -9.49 21.74 -10.39
C PHE A 207 -8.83 21.13 -11.63
N GLN A 208 -9.38 21.36 -12.84
CA GLN A 208 -8.83 20.87 -14.12
C GLN A 208 -8.62 19.35 -14.13
N LEU A 209 -9.66 18.60 -13.78
CA LEU A 209 -9.59 17.14 -13.61
C LEU A 209 -9.97 16.35 -14.87
N GLU A 210 -10.22 17.00 -15.99
CA GLU A 210 -10.65 16.37 -17.25
C GLU A 210 -9.73 15.23 -17.74
N PRO A 211 -8.42 15.22 -17.46
CA PRO A 211 -7.56 14.11 -17.88
C PRO A 211 -7.82 12.78 -17.17
N TYR A 212 -8.52 12.81 -16.02
CA TYR A 212 -8.77 11.62 -15.18
C TYR A 212 -10.08 10.93 -15.56
N LEU A 213 -10.21 9.64 -15.17
CA LEU A 213 -11.51 8.98 -15.12
C LEU A 213 -12.27 9.52 -13.90
N LEU A 214 -13.39 10.21 -14.13
CA LEU A 214 -14.08 11.00 -13.10
C LEU A 214 -15.28 10.25 -12.56
N ILE A 215 -15.41 10.21 -11.22
CA ILE A 215 -16.54 9.60 -10.53
C ILE A 215 -16.97 10.43 -9.32
N SER A 216 -18.26 10.55 -9.10
CA SER A 216 -18.87 11.09 -7.88
C SER A 216 -20.11 10.30 -7.51
N ASP A 217 -20.39 10.11 -6.23
CA ASP A 217 -21.64 9.54 -5.73
C ASP A 217 -22.75 10.60 -5.54
N LEU A 218 -22.42 11.87 -5.77
CA LEU A 218 -23.29 13.04 -5.61
C LEU A 218 -23.90 13.20 -4.20
N GLN A 219 -23.26 12.61 -3.18
CA GLN A 219 -23.72 12.69 -1.78
C GLN A 219 -22.88 13.65 -0.93
N GLY A 220 -21.95 14.36 -1.57
CA GLY A 220 -21.08 15.32 -0.89
C GLY A 220 -20.11 14.66 0.10
N LYS A 221 -19.56 15.48 1.00
CA LYS A 221 -18.52 15.05 1.94
C LYS A 221 -19.03 14.12 3.06
N GLU A 222 -20.31 14.21 3.41
CA GLU A 222 -20.88 13.42 4.51
C GLU A 222 -21.53 12.11 4.05
N GLY A 223 -21.28 11.73 2.80
CA GLY A 223 -21.79 10.50 2.22
C GLY A 223 -21.31 9.24 2.93
N PRO A 224 -22.02 8.11 2.77
CA PRO A 224 -21.67 6.85 3.42
C PRO A 224 -20.37 6.24 2.89
N LEU A 225 -19.90 6.72 1.73
CA LEU A 225 -18.74 6.16 1.04
C LEU A 225 -17.45 6.32 1.84
N ASP A 226 -17.26 7.46 2.53
CA ASP A 226 -16.10 7.69 3.39
C ASP A 226 -15.93 6.58 4.45
N LYS A 227 -17.04 6.20 5.09
CA LYS A 227 -17.05 5.11 6.08
C LYS A 227 -16.80 3.75 5.43
N LYS A 228 -17.41 3.50 4.26
CA LYS A 228 -17.25 2.26 3.50
C LYS A 228 -15.81 2.08 3.03
N MET A 229 -15.18 3.16 2.56
CA MET A 229 -13.79 3.17 2.10
C MET A 229 -12.76 3.27 3.24
N GLY A 230 -13.19 3.58 4.47
CA GLY A 230 -12.28 3.73 5.62
C GLY A 230 -11.43 4.98 5.56
N ILE A 231 -11.96 6.05 4.95
CA ILE A 231 -11.24 7.31 4.78
C ILE A 231 -10.99 7.95 6.15
N ARG A 232 -9.71 8.17 6.46
CA ARG A 232 -9.28 8.85 7.69
C ARG A 232 -8.82 10.29 7.45
N GLY A 233 -8.58 10.62 6.19
CA GLY A 233 -8.12 11.94 5.75
C GLY A 233 -8.11 12.02 4.23
N ILE A 234 -7.99 13.24 3.70
CA ILE A 234 -7.95 13.52 2.26
C ILE A 234 -6.71 14.36 1.92
N PRO A 235 -6.09 14.11 0.77
CA PRO A 235 -6.39 13.02 -0.16
C PRO A 235 -5.98 11.64 0.38
N THR A 236 -6.72 10.60 -0.02
CA THR A 236 -6.32 9.20 0.16
C THR A 236 -6.17 8.56 -1.21
N TYR A 237 -5.10 7.79 -1.39
CA TYR A 237 -4.79 7.09 -2.63
C TYR A 237 -4.88 5.59 -2.41
N TYR A 238 -5.62 4.89 -3.28
CA TYR A 238 -5.64 3.44 -3.38
C TYR A 238 -4.91 3.06 -4.66
N TYR A 239 -3.84 2.29 -4.52
CA TYR A 239 -3.10 1.77 -5.67
C TYR A 239 -3.26 0.25 -5.74
N THR A 240 -3.62 -0.27 -6.94
CA THR A 240 -3.88 -1.70 -7.13
C THR A 240 -2.87 -2.33 -8.09
N ASP A 241 -2.82 -3.67 -8.06
CA ASP A 241 -2.28 -4.46 -9.16
C ASP A 241 -3.30 -4.61 -10.31
N ARG A 242 -2.90 -5.33 -11.38
CA ARG A 242 -3.74 -5.61 -12.55
C ARG A 242 -4.92 -6.55 -12.26
N GLN A 243 -4.91 -7.24 -11.12
CA GLN A 243 -6.01 -8.05 -10.63
C GLN A 243 -7.00 -7.26 -9.79
N GLY A 244 -6.82 -5.92 -9.70
CA GLY A 244 -7.66 -5.02 -8.92
C GLY A 244 -7.47 -5.14 -7.41
N ARG A 245 -6.39 -5.81 -6.92
CA ARG A 245 -6.11 -5.92 -5.49
C ARG A 245 -5.33 -4.72 -5.01
N ILE A 246 -5.74 -4.16 -3.89
CA ILE A 246 -5.07 -3.02 -3.24
C ILE A 246 -3.65 -3.43 -2.83
N ARG A 247 -2.67 -2.76 -3.38
CA ARG A 247 -1.26 -2.92 -3.03
C ARG A 247 -0.79 -1.89 -2.01
N ARG A 248 -1.39 -0.69 -2.05
CA ARG A 248 -1.07 0.42 -1.12
C ARG A 248 -2.30 1.29 -0.87
N ILE A 249 -2.39 1.78 0.35
CA ILE A 249 -3.29 2.86 0.76
C ILE A 249 -2.41 3.96 1.33
N ILE A 250 -2.43 5.15 0.72
CA ILE A 250 -1.51 6.25 1.05
C ILE A 250 -2.36 7.46 1.43
N GLY A 251 -2.14 8.00 2.63
CA GLY A 251 -2.75 9.25 3.08
C GLY A 251 -1.83 10.45 2.83
N GLY A 252 -2.38 11.53 2.26
CA GLY A 252 -1.60 12.69 1.88
C GLY A 252 -0.72 12.46 0.64
N PHE A 253 0.01 13.47 0.20
CA PHE A 253 0.89 13.37 -0.97
C PHE A 253 2.29 13.90 -0.66
N GLN A 254 3.26 13.02 -0.79
CA GLN A 254 4.69 13.32 -0.79
C GLN A 254 5.28 12.57 -1.99
N PRO A 255 5.76 13.29 -3.04
CA PRO A 255 6.17 12.67 -4.31
C PRO A 255 7.15 11.52 -4.14
N GLU A 256 8.20 11.71 -3.33
CA GLU A 256 9.25 10.73 -3.13
C GLU A 256 8.74 9.44 -2.46
N LEU A 257 7.87 9.58 -1.47
CA LEU A 257 7.24 8.43 -0.81
C LEU A 257 6.22 7.76 -1.72
N PHE A 258 5.45 8.56 -2.49
CA PHE A 258 4.47 8.03 -3.43
C PHE A 258 5.17 7.17 -4.50
N VAL A 259 6.24 7.69 -5.11
CA VAL A 259 7.06 6.93 -6.08
C VAL A 259 7.61 5.65 -5.45
N ALA A 260 8.20 5.75 -4.25
CA ALA A 260 8.78 4.61 -3.56
C ALA A 260 7.74 3.53 -3.18
N TYR A 261 6.48 3.91 -2.91
CA TYR A 261 5.41 2.95 -2.60
C TYR A 261 4.75 2.33 -3.82
N THR A 262 4.63 3.08 -4.91
CA THR A 262 3.83 2.67 -6.08
C THR A 262 4.68 2.31 -7.30
N GLY A 263 5.93 2.78 -7.36
CA GLY A 263 6.77 2.74 -8.57
C GLY A 263 6.32 3.71 -9.66
N LEU A 264 5.26 4.50 -9.45
CA LEU A 264 4.74 5.44 -10.44
C LEU A 264 5.50 6.77 -10.38
N SER A 265 6.04 7.22 -11.50
CA SER A 265 6.75 8.48 -11.61
C SER A 265 6.52 9.16 -12.96
N PRO A 266 6.39 10.49 -13.01
CA PRO A 266 6.39 11.23 -14.27
C PRO A 266 7.65 11.04 -15.12
N GLU A 267 8.79 10.73 -14.50
CA GLU A 267 10.06 10.53 -15.20
C GLU A 267 10.13 9.17 -15.91
N TRP A 268 9.49 8.13 -15.34
CA TRP A 268 9.59 6.75 -15.83
C TRP A 268 8.25 6.13 -16.22
N GLY A 269 7.14 6.82 -15.97
CA GLY A 269 5.81 6.23 -16.13
C GLY A 269 5.64 5.02 -15.24
N GLU A 270 5.36 3.86 -15.86
CA GLU A 270 5.24 2.57 -15.18
C GLU A 270 6.53 1.72 -15.23
N ASN A 271 7.55 2.19 -15.93
CA ASN A 271 8.80 1.46 -16.16
C ASN A 271 9.75 1.57 -14.96
N TRP A 272 9.22 1.45 -13.75
CA TRP A 272 10.05 1.18 -12.59
C TRP A 272 10.71 -0.19 -12.80
N PRO A 273 12.03 -0.29 -12.70
CA PRO A 273 12.68 -1.59 -12.82
C PRO A 273 12.11 -2.51 -11.74
N GLU A 274 11.37 -3.53 -12.18
CA GLU A 274 11.00 -4.66 -11.32
C GLU A 274 12.30 -5.40 -11.00
N GLU A 275 12.62 -5.51 -9.72
CA GLU A 275 13.69 -6.37 -9.22
C GLU A 275 13.27 -7.83 -9.26
#